data_f44106ca9b77a6d7b266e5cf8720e13c
#
_entry.id   f44106ca9b77a6d7b266e5cf8720e13c
#
_cell.length_a   1.000
_cell.length_b   1.000
_cell.length_c   1.000
_cell.angle_alpha   90.00
_cell.angle_beta   90.00
_cell.angle_gamma   90.00
#
_symmetry.space_group_name_H-M   'P 1'
#
loop_
_entity.id
_entity.type
_entity.pdbx_description
1 polymer ?
#
loop_
_entity_poly.entity_id
_entity_poly.type
_entity_poly.pdbx_seq_one_letter_code
_entity_poly.pdbx_strand_id
1 'polypeptide(L)'
;GQIRVIFNVRVLSTGFDYTGIDCIVFGVSTASIALYYQIVGRGTRIDPDKGDCLIADLGGNVERFGRVEDIVFEKGKLWRMFGSGGRLLSGIPIHDIGKYSREDTKAIDAKAEAPIEIMPFGKYQGNRIADIPLNYRQWMIRAFDWNARNDKLRKSILATM
;
A
#
# COMPACT_ATOMS: atom_id res chain seq x y z
N GLY A 1 29.51 28.61 -5.23
CA GLY A 1 28.31 28.75 -6.04
C GLY A 1 27.11 28.10 -5.36
N GLN A 2 25.96 28.71 -5.45
CA GLN A 2 24.72 28.14 -4.90
C GLN A 2 24.10 27.20 -5.94
N ILE A 3 23.80 25.97 -5.55
CA ILE A 3 23.02 25.04 -6.38
C ILE A 3 21.55 25.45 -6.25
N ARG A 4 20.93 25.82 -7.38
CA ARG A 4 19.51 26.22 -7.42
C ARG A 4 18.60 25.10 -7.81
N VAL A 5 19.05 24.16 -8.62
CA VAL A 5 18.25 23.05 -9.13
C VAL A 5 19.06 21.76 -9.09
N ILE A 6 18.45 20.69 -8.63
CA ILE A 6 19.04 19.35 -8.67
C ILE A 6 18.08 18.43 -9.45
N PHE A 7 18.60 17.83 -10.51
CA PHE A 7 17.91 16.75 -11.21
C PHE A 7 18.41 15.41 -10.72
N ASN A 8 17.50 14.51 -10.40
CA ASN A 8 17.90 13.17 -9.96
C ASN A 8 16.87 12.11 -10.37
N VAL A 9 17.34 10.85 -10.45
CA VAL A 9 16.49 9.68 -10.65
C VAL A 9 16.64 8.79 -9.42
N ARG A 10 15.65 8.83 -8.53
CA ARG A 10 15.54 8.01 -7.30
C ARG A 10 16.60 8.23 -6.21
N VAL A 11 17.69 8.96 -6.46
CA VAL A 11 18.82 9.11 -5.53
C VAL A 11 18.40 9.90 -4.28
N LEU A 12 17.63 10.97 -4.45
CA LEU A 12 17.24 11.87 -3.35
C LEU A 12 15.90 11.49 -2.70
N SER A 13 15.29 10.37 -3.10
CA SER A 13 14.03 9.90 -2.51
C SER A 13 14.22 9.36 -1.09
N THR A 14 15.41 8.87 -0.75
CA THR A 14 15.76 8.35 0.58
C THR A 14 17.10 8.93 1.07
N GLY A 15 17.22 9.19 2.37
CA GLY A 15 18.48 9.61 2.99
C GLY A 15 18.90 11.07 2.75
N PHE A 16 18.30 11.79 1.82
CA PHE A 16 18.61 13.19 1.57
C PHE A 16 17.96 14.08 2.63
N ASP A 17 18.76 14.83 3.36
CA ASP A 17 18.32 15.67 4.47
C ASP A 17 18.73 17.13 4.26
N TYR A 18 17.91 17.87 3.52
CA TYR A 18 18.05 19.31 3.32
C TYR A 18 16.69 19.97 3.49
N THR A 19 16.58 20.91 4.41
CA THR A 19 15.31 21.55 4.79
C THR A 19 14.88 22.67 3.86
N GLY A 20 15.83 23.34 3.21
CA GLY A 20 15.59 24.49 2.33
C GLY A 20 15.05 24.15 0.94
N ILE A 21 14.40 22.98 0.74
CA ILE A 21 13.71 22.67 -0.53
C ILE A 21 12.41 23.45 -0.58
N ASP A 22 12.33 24.40 -1.50
CA ASP A 22 11.17 25.26 -1.74
C ASP A 22 10.32 24.86 -2.94
N CYS A 23 10.82 23.93 -3.76
CA CYS A 23 10.08 23.40 -4.89
C CYS A 23 10.45 21.93 -5.17
N ILE A 24 9.44 21.10 -5.44
CA ILE A 24 9.59 19.73 -5.94
C ILE A 24 8.86 19.60 -7.27
N VAL A 25 9.56 19.15 -8.30
CA VAL A 25 8.97 18.85 -9.60
C VAL A 25 8.94 17.34 -9.81
N PHE A 26 7.74 16.76 -9.86
CA PHE A 26 7.54 15.38 -10.25
C PHE A 26 7.55 15.23 -11.77
N GLY A 27 8.66 14.79 -12.34
CA GLY A 27 8.80 14.48 -13.76
C GLY A 27 8.29 13.08 -14.13
N VAL A 28 7.85 12.28 -13.15
CA VAL A 28 7.41 10.89 -13.35
C VAL A 28 6.15 10.58 -12.57
N SER A 29 5.36 9.65 -13.11
CA SER A 29 4.23 9.04 -12.40
C SER A 29 4.72 7.90 -11.49
N THR A 30 4.19 7.81 -10.28
CA THR A 30 4.46 6.67 -9.38
C THR A 30 3.20 5.89 -9.06
N ALA A 31 3.36 4.56 -8.90
CA ALA A 31 2.33 3.66 -8.40
C ALA A 31 2.37 3.53 -6.87
N SER A 32 3.38 4.11 -6.21
CA SER A 32 3.61 3.98 -4.77
C SER A 32 3.21 5.24 -4.03
N ILE A 33 2.13 5.16 -3.25
CA ILE A 33 1.73 6.24 -2.32
C ILE A 33 2.84 6.52 -1.30
N ALA A 34 3.56 5.50 -0.85
CA ALA A 34 4.66 5.67 0.09
C ALA A 34 5.80 6.50 -0.51
N LEU A 35 6.15 6.23 -1.78
CA LEU A 35 7.17 7.00 -2.49
C LEU A 35 6.71 8.45 -2.72
N TYR A 36 5.45 8.65 -3.13
CA TYR A 36 4.86 9.97 -3.27
C TYR A 36 4.97 10.77 -1.97
N TYR A 37 4.51 10.18 -0.86
CA TYR A 37 4.54 10.79 0.46
C TYR A 37 5.98 11.10 0.94
N GLN A 38 6.92 10.19 0.71
CA GLN A 38 8.33 10.40 1.04
C GLN A 38 8.95 11.56 0.28
N ILE A 39 8.69 11.69 -1.01
CA ILE A 39 9.25 12.76 -1.84
C ILE A 39 8.67 14.10 -1.40
N VAL A 40 7.34 14.21 -1.26
CA VAL A 40 6.69 15.46 -0.80
C VAL A 40 7.17 15.81 0.60
N GLY A 41 7.33 14.83 1.48
CA GLY A 41 7.86 15.02 2.83
C GLY A 41 9.27 15.63 2.90
N ARG A 42 10.05 15.61 1.80
CA ARG A 42 11.32 16.32 1.73
C ARG A 42 11.13 17.84 1.63
N GLY A 43 10.11 18.26 0.90
CA GLY A 43 9.80 19.68 0.73
C GLY A 43 8.96 20.27 1.86
N THR A 44 8.27 19.44 2.66
CA THR A 44 7.45 19.93 3.77
C THR A 44 8.20 20.05 5.09
N ARG A 45 9.51 19.83 5.10
CA ARG A 45 10.34 20.02 6.30
C ARG A 45 10.37 21.48 6.70
N ILE A 46 10.33 21.72 8.01
CA ILE A 46 10.38 23.05 8.59
C ILE A 46 11.78 23.61 8.39
N ASP A 47 11.85 24.84 7.87
CA ASP A 47 13.06 25.62 7.73
C ASP A 47 12.73 27.08 8.07
N PRO A 48 13.54 27.79 8.90
CA PRO A 48 13.25 29.16 9.31
C PRO A 48 13.16 30.15 8.14
N ASP A 49 13.87 29.85 7.06
CA ASP A 49 13.96 30.74 5.88
C ASP A 49 12.97 30.37 4.77
N LYS A 50 12.07 29.39 5.02
CA LYS A 50 11.13 28.89 4.06
C LYS A 50 9.68 28.95 4.56
N GLY A 51 8.80 29.63 3.83
CA GLY A 51 7.37 29.71 4.14
C GLY A 51 6.56 28.50 3.67
N ASP A 52 6.89 27.99 2.49
CA ASP A 52 6.15 26.89 1.84
C ASP A 52 7.05 26.05 0.91
N CYS A 53 6.45 25.07 0.22
CA CYS A 53 7.09 24.30 -0.83
C CYS A 53 6.12 24.08 -1.98
N LEU A 54 6.48 24.55 -3.15
CA LEU A 54 5.70 24.31 -4.37
C LEU A 54 5.85 22.86 -4.84
N ILE A 55 4.73 22.18 -5.08
CA ILE A 55 4.70 20.86 -5.71
C ILE A 55 4.19 20.99 -7.14
N ALA A 56 5.09 20.87 -8.11
CA ALA A 56 4.77 20.84 -9.53
C ALA A 56 4.70 19.38 -10.00
N ASP A 57 3.51 18.87 -10.28
CA ASP A 57 3.31 17.46 -10.62
C ASP A 57 2.99 17.28 -12.11
N LEU A 58 3.98 16.87 -12.88
CA LEU A 58 3.85 16.53 -14.30
C LEU A 58 3.46 15.06 -14.50
N GLY A 59 3.53 14.24 -13.45
CA GLY A 59 3.26 12.80 -13.48
C GLY A 59 1.83 12.39 -13.10
N GLY A 60 0.96 13.35 -12.73
CA GLY A 60 -0.41 13.08 -12.30
C GLY A 60 -0.50 12.34 -10.95
N ASN A 61 0.49 12.51 -10.08
CA ASN A 61 0.50 11.86 -8.76
C ASN A 61 -0.50 12.50 -7.81
N VAL A 62 -0.64 13.84 -7.86
CA VAL A 62 -1.61 14.59 -7.06
C VAL A 62 -3.05 14.23 -7.47
N GLU A 63 -3.30 14.05 -8.76
CA GLU A 63 -4.61 13.59 -9.25
C GLU A 63 -4.93 12.18 -8.72
N ARG A 64 -3.92 11.28 -8.72
CA ARG A 64 -4.07 9.90 -8.28
C ARG A 64 -4.23 9.76 -6.78
N PHE A 65 -3.37 10.39 -5.99
CA PHE A 65 -3.29 10.20 -4.53
C PHE A 65 -3.96 11.30 -3.73
N GLY A 66 -4.22 12.47 -4.33
CA GLY A 66 -4.66 13.67 -3.65
C GLY A 66 -3.49 14.50 -3.14
N ARG A 67 -3.83 15.64 -2.52
CA ARG A 67 -2.87 16.52 -1.87
C ARG A 67 -2.32 15.83 -0.62
N VAL A 68 -1.03 16.01 -0.33
CA VAL A 68 -0.39 15.33 0.80
C VAL A 68 -0.94 15.78 2.15
N GLU A 69 -1.35 17.02 2.27
CA GLU A 69 -1.96 17.57 3.48
C GLU A 69 -3.33 16.96 3.80
N ASP A 70 -4.01 16.37 2.82
CA ASP A 70 -5.30 15.71 3.00
C ASP A 70 -5.12 14.22 3.37
N ILE A 71 -3.89 13.71 3.36
CA ILE A 71 -3.61 12.30 3.66
C ILE A 71 -3.64 12.08 5.18
N VAL A 72 -4.55 11.23 5.60
CA VAL A 72 -4.74 10.86 7.01
C VAL A 72 -4.38 9.40 7.21
N PHE A 73 -3.63 9.12 8.29
CA PHE A 73 -3.32 7.77 8.74
C PHE A 73 -4.27 7.36 9.84
N GLU A 74 -4.97 6.27 9.66
CA GLU A 74 -5.88 5.72 10.66
C GLU A 74 -5.48 4.30 11.05
N LYS A 75 -5.54 4.03 12.35
CA LYS A 75 -5.30 2.71 12.91
C LYS A 75 -6.64 2.04 13.20
N GLY A 76 -7.02 1.09 12.30
CA GLY A 76 -8.06 0.11 12.58
C GLY A 76 -7.41 -1.24 12.96
N LYS A 77 -7.86 -2.35 12.37
CA LYS A 77 -7.13 -3.63 12.42
C LYS A 77 -5.77 -3.52 11.75
N LEU A 78 -5.69 -2.80 10.65
CA LEU A 78 -4.48 -2.45 9.93
C LEU A 78 -4.36 -0.92 9.84
N TRP A 79 -3.13 -0.43 9.71
CA TRP A 79 -2.91 0.97 9.36
C TRP A 79 -3.37 1.22 7.92
N ARG A 80 -4.17 2.25 7.74
CA ARG A 80 -4.68 2.67 6.44
C ARG A 80 -4.41 4.14 6.18
N MET A 81 -4.24 4.47 4.91
CA MET A 81 -4.10 5.85 4.44
C MET A 81 -5.37 6.24 3.70
N PHE A 82 -5.89 7.40 4.04
CA PHE A 82 -7.04 8.00 3.36
C PHE A 82 -6.65 9.35 2.81
N GLY A 83 -7.12 9.69 1.63
CA GLY A 83 -6.97 10.99 1.01
C GLY A 83 -8.23 11.84 1.12
N SER A 84 -8.27 12.91 0.34
CA SER A 84 -9.41 13.84 0.27
C SER A 84 -10.74 13.10 0.13
N GLY A 85 -11.75 13.55 0.88
CA GLY A 85 -13.08 12.94 0.87
C GLY A 85 -13.15 11.51 1.46
N GLY A 86 -12.14 11.08 2.22
CA GLY A 86 -12.11 9.74 2.83
C GLY A 86 -11.78 8.61 1.85
N ARG A 87 -11.23 8.94 0.68
CA ARG A 87 -10.82 7.97 -0.34
C ARG A 87 -9.70 7.06 0.17
N LEU A 88 -9.90 5.74 0.09
CA LEU A 88 -8.89 4.77 0.52
C LEU A 88 -7.69 4.74 -0.45
N LEU A 89 -6.46 4.87 0.08
CA LEU A 89 -5.21 4.95 -0.68
C LEU A 89 -4.27 3.76 -0.46
N SER A 90 -4.49 2.94 0.56
CA SER A 90 -3.59 1.83 0.91
C SER A 90 -4.33 0.51 1.11
N GLY A 91 -3.63 -0.61 0.94
CA GLY A 91 -4.20 -1.95 1.10
C GLY A 91 -5.11 -2.39 -0.02
N ILE A 92 -5.10 -1.70 -1.15
CA ILE A 92 -5.86 -2.00 -2.37
C ILE A 92 -4.93 -1.91 -3.59
N PRO A 93 -5.26 -2.58 -4.71
CA PRO A 93 -4.53 -2.40 -5.96
C PRO A 93 -4.57 -0.95 -6.42
N ILE A 94 -3.49 -0.50 -7.07
CA ILE A 94 -3.37 0.91 -7.51
C ILE A 94 -4.49 1.36 -8.45
N HIS A 95 -4.95 0.47 -9.33
CA HIS A 95 -6.05 0.75 -10.26
C HIS A 95 -7.42 0.84 -9.59
N ASP A 96 -7.49 0.50 -8.29
CA ASP A 96 -8.70 0.60 -7.48
C ASP A 96 -8.70 1.84 -6.58
N ILE A 97 -7.63 2.65 -6.59
CA ILE A 97 -7.59 3.92 -5.88
C ILE A 97 -8.72 4.82 -6.41
N GLY A 98 -9.53 5.33 -5.49
CA GLY A 98 -10.71 6.12 -5.81
C GLY A 98 -12.03 5.34 -5.89
N LYS A 99 -11.99 3.99 -5.94
CA LYS A 99 -13.19 3.14 -5.93
C LYS A 99 -13.75 2.90 -4.52
N TYR A 100 -12.90 3.00 -3.52
CA TYR A 100 -13.24 2.68 -2.12
C TYR A 100 -13.06 3.89 -1.22
N SER A 101 -13.97 4.01 -0.27
CA SER A 101 -13.98 5.03 0.78
C SER A 101 -13.63 4.43 2.14
N ARG A 102 -13.59 5.29 3.16
CA ARG A 102 -13.43 4.87 4.57
C ARG A 102 -14.56 3.92 5.01
N GLU A 103 -15.76 4.09 4.51
CA GLU A 103 -16.92 3.27 4.85
C GLU A 103 -16.79 1.83 4.32
N ASP A 104 -16.13 1.67 3.18
CA ASP A 104 -15.92 0.36 2.56
C ASP A 104 -14.88 -0.50 3.29
N THR A 105 -14.07 0.09 4.19
CA THR A 105 -12.96 -0.62 4.84
C THR A 105 -13.42 -1.82 5.67
N LYS A 106 -14.59 -1.75 6.31
CA LYS A 106 -15.14 -2.87 7.08
C LYS A 106 -15.45 -4.07 6.20
N ALA A 107 -16.01 -3.84 5.02
CA ALA A 107 -16.31 -4.90 4.04
C ALA A 107 -15.01 -5.48 3.46
N ILE A 108 -14.01 -4.63 3.17
CA ILE A 108 -12.69 -5.06 2.70
C ILE A 108 -12.00 -5.92 3.76
N ASP A 109 -12.04 -5.52 5.04
CA ASP A 109 -11.45 -6.28 6.15
C ASP A 109 -12.16 -7.62 6.35
N ALA A 110 -13.49 -7.63 6.31
CA ALA A 110 -14.27 -8.86 6.40
C ALA A 110 -13.93 -9.83 5.25
N LYS A 111 -13.82 -9.34 4.01
CA LYS A 111 -13.42 -10.15 2.85
C LYS A 111 -11.98 -10.65 2.98
N ALA A 112 -11.08 -9.83 3.51
CA ALA A 112 -9.70 -10.23 3.76
C ALA A 112 -9.60 -11.31 4.84
N GLU A 113 -10.53 -11.38 5.80
CA GLU A 113 -10.58 -12.37 6.87
C GLU A 113 -11.37 -13.63 6.51
N ALA A 114 -12.26 -13.55 5.52
CA ALA A 114 -13.05 -14.70 5.10
C ALA A 114 -12.15 -15.92 4.79
N PRO A 115 -12.50 -17.13 5.19
CA PRO A 115 -11.68 -18.31 4.94
C PRO A 115 -11.42 -18.49 3.44
N ILE A 116 -10.28 -19.09 3.11
CA ILE A 116 -9.98 -19.46 1.73
C ILE A 116 -10.79 -20.72 1.43
N GLU A 117 -11.73 -20.64 0.51
CA GLU A 117 -12.56 -21.78 0.11
C GLU A 117 -11.94 -22.57 -1.04
N ILE A 118 -11.24 -21.92 -1.94
CA ILE A 118 -10.67 -22.50 -3.15
C ILE A 118 -9.15 -22.63 -3.00
N MET A 119 -8.62 -23.78 -3.36
CA MET A 119 -7.19 -24.04 -3.32
C MET A 119 -6.45 -23.12 -4.31
N PRO A 120 -5.52 -22.26 -3.84
CA PRO A 120 -4.90 -21.25 -4.70
C PRO A 120 -3.76 -21.80 -5.56
N PHE A 121 -3.22 -22.97 -5.27
CA PHE A 121 -2.07 -23.55 -5.98
C PHE A 121 -2.00 -25.07 -5.85
N GLY A 122 -1.05 -25.69 -6.58
CA GLY A 122 -0.70 -27.11 -6.49
C GLY A 122 -1.66 -28.03 -7.25
N LYS A 123 -1.61 -29.34 -6.93
CA LYS A 123 -2.34 -30.40 -7.63
C LYS A 123 -3.86 -30.17 -7.67
N TYR A 124 -4.40 -29.54 -6.65
CA TYR A 124 -5.84 -29.30 -6.49
C TYR A 124 -6.20 -27.80 -6.65
N GLN A 125 -5.39 -27.06 -7.40
CA GLN A 125 -5.67 -25.65 -7.69
C GLN A 125 -7.06 -25.49 -8.33
N GLY A 126 -7.84 -24.56 -7.82
CA GLY A 126 -9.19 -24.29 -8.31
C GLY A 126 -10.29 -25.17 -7.67
N ASN A 127 -9.95 -26.23 -6.93
CA ASN A 127 -10.92 -27.06 -6.25
C ASN A 127 -11.30 -26.45 -4.88
N ARG A 128 -12.50 -26.71 -4.39
CA ARG A 128 -12.87 -26.32 -3.03
C ARG A 128 -12.04 -27.14 -2.04
N ILE A 129 -11.52 -26.47 -0.99
CA ILE A 129 -10.66 -27.11 0.02
C ILE A 129 -11.40 -28.27 0.70
N ALA A 130 -12.70 -28.13 0.95
CA ALA A 130 -13.53 -29.18 1.55
C ALA A 130 -13.59 -30.46 0.70
N ASP A 131 -13.49 -30.35 -0.63
CA ASP A 131 -13.59 -31.48 -1.58
C ASP A 131 -12.26 -32.17 -1.82
N ILE A 132 -11.15 -31.62 -1.31
CA ILE A 132 -9.82 -32.21 -1.42
C ILE A 132 -9.72 -33.42 -0.47
N PRO A 133 -9.15 -34.56 -0.92
CA PRO A 133 -8.99 -35.75 -0.08
C PRO A 133 -8.32 -35.45 1.26
N LEU A 134 -8.85 -36.01 2.35
CA LEU A 134 -8.41 -35.76 3.71
C LEU A 134 -6.91 -36.06 3.90
N ASN A 135 -6.43 -37.16 3.32
CA ASN A 135 -5.01 -37.54 3.39
C ASN A 135 -4.09 -36.48 2.76
N TYR A 136 -4.52 -35.82 1.68
CA TYR A 136 -3.77 -34.76 1.06
C TYR A 136 -3.77 -33.48 1.94
N ARG A 137 -4.90 -33.11 2.52
CA ARG A 137 -4.99 -31.98 3.46
C ARG A 137 -4.09 -32.21 4.69
N GLN A 138 -4.11 -33.44 5.25
CA GLN A 138 -3.24 -33.82 6.35
C GLN A 138 -1.75 -33.78 5.98
N TRP A 139 -1.41 -34.25 4.78
CA TRP A 139 -0.04 -34.17 4.27
C TRP A 139 0.40 -32.71 4.13
N MET A 140 -0.42 -31.83 3.57
CA MET A 140 -0.11 -30.40 3.46
C MET A 140 0.20 -29.79 4.82
N ILE A 141 -0.63 -30.02 5.83
CA ILE A 141 -0.42 -29.46 7.17
C ILE A 141 0.93 -29.88 7.77
N ARG A 142 1.41 -31.10 7.46
CA ARG A 142 2.68 -31.64 7.99
C ARG A 142 3.90 -31.26 7.16
N ALA A 143 3.75 -31.23 5.84
CA ALA A 143 4.89 -31.12 4.91
C ALA A 143 5.14 -29.68 4.42
N PHE A 144 4.17 -28.78 4.55
CA PHE A 144 4.30 -27.42 4.04
C PHE A 144 4.90 -26.49 5.09
N ASP A 145 5.79 -25.58 4.66
CA ASP A 145 6.35 -24.55 5.53
C ASP A 145 5.35 -23.40 5.73
N TRP A 146 4.74 -23.36 6.91
CA TRP A 146 3.71 -22.38 7.25
C TRP A 146 4.33 -21.14 7.88
N ASN A 147 4.06 -19.99 7.27
CA ASN A 147 4.49 -18.67 7.73
C ASN A 147 3.32 -17.67 7.72
N ALA A 148 3.58 -16.44 8.14
CA ALA A 148 2.55 -15.40 8.23
C ALA A 148 1.79 -15.12 6.90
N ARG A 149 2.44 -15.39 5.75
CA ARG A 149 1.82 -15.13 4.43
C ARG A 149 0.79 -16.20 4.05
N ASN A 150 0.96 -17.42 4.54
CA ASN A 150 0.11 -18.57 4.17
C ASN A 150 -0.68 -19.15 5.36
N ASP A 151 -0.58 -18.55 6.54
CA ASP A 151 -1.28 -18.98 7.77
C ASP A 151 -2.81 -18.99 7.59
N LYS A 152 -3.36 -18.08 6.81
CA LYS A 152 -4.78 -18.05 6.48
C LYS A 152 -5.22 -19.32 5.73
N LEU A 153 -4.45 -19.79 4.76
CA LEU A 153 -4.71 -21.04 4.06
C LEU A 153 -4.64 -22.23 5.01
N ARG A 154 -3.63 -22.27 5.90
CA ARG A 154 -3.50 -23.29 6.93
C ARG A 154 -4.76 -23.38 7.80
N LYS A 155 -5.22 -22.24 8.32
CA LYS A 155 -6.44 -22.15 9.13
C LYS A 155 -7.68 -22.64 8.37
N SER A 156 -7.78 -22.26 7.08
CA SER A 156 -8.89 -22.71 6.23
C SER A 156 -8.87 -24.23 5.99
N ILE A 157 -7.69 -24.82 5.78
CA ILE A 157 -7.55 -26.29 5.64
C ILE A 157 -7.94 -26.99 6.96
N LEU A 158 -7.43 -26.50 8.10
CA LEU A 158 -7.75 -27.08 9.41
C LEU A 158 -9.26 -27.02 9.74
N ALA A 159 -9.92 -25.96 9.35
CA ALA A 159 -11.38 -25.81 9.56
C ALA A 159 -12.22 -26.82 8.75
N THR A 160 -11.64 -27.47 7.74
CA THR A 160 -12.32 -28.47 6.90
C THR A 160 -11.93 -29.92 7.25
N MET A 161 -11.08 -30.11 8.25
CA MET A 161 -10.64 -31.45 8.72
C MET A 161 -11.48 -31.96 9.87
#